data_ff74f70f8888f128485ed7ad7e5ee113
#
_entry.id   ff74f70f8888f128485ed7ad7e5ee113
#
_cell.length_a   1.000
_cell.length_b   1.000
_cell.length_c   1.000
_cell.angle_alpha   90.00
_cell.angle_beta   90.00
_cell.angle_gamma   90.00
#
_symmetry.space_group_name_H-M   'P 1'
#
loop_
_entity.id
_entity.type
_entity.pdbx_description
1 polymer ?
#
loop_
_entity_poly.entity_id
_entity_poly.type
_entity_poly.pdbx_seq_one_letter_code
_entity_poly.pdbx_strand_id
1 'polypeptide(L)' 'MKKSPRVTFTLKRIADGDWQIEAHCPGTEVRIIGGFASKIEIDEWLSGERKIAWLRSQGYAK' A
#
# COMPACT_ATOMS: atom_id res chain seq x y z
N MET A 1 18.64 18.64 -6.50
CA MET A 1 17.32 18.45 -5.89
C MET A 1 17.16 17.06 -5.36
N LYS A 2 16.72 16.96 -4.15
CA LYS A 2 16.53 15.67 -3.55
C LYS A 2 15.07 15.29 -3.54
N LYS A 3 14.80 14.07 -3.92
CA LYS A 3 13.43 13.57 -3.91
C LYS A 3 13.24 12.55 -2.81
N SER A 4 12.12 12.64 -2.14
CA SER A 4 11.73 11.60 -1.21
C SER A 4 11.33 10.36 -1.98
N PRO A 5 11.57 9.17 -1.43
CA PRO A 5 11.09 7.95 -2.06
C PRO A 5 9.58 8.00 -2.19
N ARG A 6 9.09 7.52 -3.31
CA ARG A 6 7.67 7.46 -3.55
C ARG A 6 7.22 6.01 -3.60
N VAL A 7 6.19 5.73 -2.84
CA VAL A 7 5.58 4.42 -2.87
C VAL A 7 4.26 4.54 -3.60
N THR A 8 4.09 3.75 -4.65
CA THR A 8 2.88 3.74 -5.44
C THR A 8 2.05 2.53 -5.06
N PHE A 9 0.76 2.77 -4.85
CA PHE A 9 -0.14 1.69 -4.45
C PHE A 9 -1.07 1.35 -5.61
N THR A 10 -1.13 0.08 -5.95
CA THR A 10 -1.98 -0.41 -7.02
C THR A 10 -2.94 -1.44 -6.43
N LEU A 11 -4.23 -1.26 -6.73
CA LEU A 11 -5.24 -2.20 -6.25
C LEU A 11 -5.29 -3.40 -7.19
N LYS A 12 -5.40 -4.59 -6.62
CA LYS A 12 -5.49 -5.79 -7.41
C LYS A 12 -6.52 -6.73 -6.82
N ARG A 13 -7.46 -7.16 -7.64
CA ARG A 13 -8.44 -8.14 -7.23
C ARG A 13 -7.91 -9.53 -7.54
N ILE A 14 -7.89 -10.38 -6.54
CA ILE A 14 -7.43 -11.75 -6.70
C ILE A 14 -8.62 -12.67 -6.96
N ALA A 15 -9.70 -12.43 -6.25
CA ALA A 15 -10.93 -13.22 -6.38
C ALA A 15 -12.06 -12.39 -5.80
N ASP A 16 -13.29 -12.90 -5.92
CA ASP A 16 -14.42 -12.23 -5.28
C ASP A 16 -14.19 -12.18 -3.79
N GLY A 17 -14.27 -10.98 -3.23
CA GLY A 17 -14.05 -10.80 -1.81
C GLY A 17 -12.61 -10.92 -1.37
N ASP A 18 -11.66 -10.88 -2.30
CA ASP A 18 -10.25 -11.04 -1.97
C ASP A 18 -9.44 -10.02 -2.79
N TRP A 19 -9.02 -8.98 -2.13
CA TRP A 19 -8.27 -7.89 -2.75
C TRP A 19 -6.93 -7.73 -2.08
N GLN A 20 -5.98 -7.16 -2.81
CA GLN A 20 -4.69 -6.83 -2.25
C GLN A 20 -4.18 -5.52 -2.84
N ILE A 21 -3.22 -4.92 -2.16
CA ILE A 21 -2.54 -3.72 -2.63
C ILE A 21 -1.12 -4.12 -2.98
N GLU A 22 -0.66 -3.68 -4.14
CA GLU A 22 0.74 -3.82 -4.52
C GLU A 22 1.43 -2.49 -4.26
N ALA A 23 2.34 -2.49 -3.31
CA ALA A 23 3.08 -1.28 -2.97
C ALA A 23 4.40 -1.32 -3.71
N HIS A 24 4.53 -0.43 -4.69
CA HIS A 24 5.73 -0.35 -5.51
C HIS A 24 6.70 0.62 -4.86
N CYS A 25 7.72 0.08 -4.24
CA CYS A 25 8.70 0.86 -3.50
C CYS A 25 9.94 1.05 -4.37
N PRO A 26 10.42 2.30 -4.50
CA PRO A 26 11.60 2.53 -5.33
C PRO A 26 12.82 1.81 -4.76
N GLY A 27 13.55 1.14 -5.64
CA GLY A 27 14.79 0.47 -5.26
C GLY A 27 14.62 -0.84 -4.53
N THR A 28 13.39 -1.31 -4.33
CA THR A 28 13.14 -2.58 -3.68
C THR A 28 12.04 -3.34 -4.41
N GLU A 29 11.82 -4.56 -3.94
CA GLU A 29 10.78 -5.38 -4.54
C GLU A 29 9.41 -4.89 -4.15
N VAL A 30 8.43 -5.23 -4.99
CA VAL A 30 7.05 -4.91 -4.69
C VAL A 30 6.62 -5.61 -3.41
N ARG A 31 5.94 -4.85 -2.55
CA ARG A 31 5.39 -5.39 -1.31
C ARG A 31 3.90 -5.61 -1.49
N ILE A 32 3.40 -6.68 -0.92
CA ILE A 32 2.00 -7.03 -1.06
C ILE A 32 1.31 -6.88 0.28
N ILE A 33 0.19 -6.16 0.27
CA ILE A 33 -0.62 -5.97 1.47
C ILE A 33 -1.97 -6.60 1.17
N GLY A 34 -2.28 -7.71 1.79
CA GLY A 34 -3.49 -8.46 1.52
C GLY A 34 -4.48 -8.41 2.67
N GLY A 35 -5.54 -9.19 2.52
CA GLY A 35 -6.53 -9.29 3.58
C GLY A 35 -7.69 -8.33 3.46
N PHE A 36 -7.92 -7.78 2.28
CA PHE A 36 -9.03 -6.85 2.05
C PHE A 36 -10.19 -7.61 1.39
N ALA A 37 -11.39 -7.39 1.91
CA ALA A 37 -12.57 -8.04 1.36
C ALA A 37 -13.15 -7.28 0.18
N SER A 38 -12.82 -5.99 0.05
CA SER A 38 -13.41 -5.18 -1.02
C SER A 38 -12.50 -4.00 -1.31
N LYS A 39 -12.78 -3.35 -2.43
CA LYS A 39 -12.08 -2.14 -2.81
C LYS A 39 -12.31 -1.03 -1.80
N ILE A 40 -13.49 -0.99 -1.20
CA ILE A 40 -13.81 0.04 -0.22
C ILE A 40 -12.86 -0.07 0.97
N GLU A 41 -12.56 -1.30 1.41
CA GLU A 41 -11.63 -1.48 2.51
C GLU A 41 -10.24 -0.96 2.14
N ILE A 42 -9.83 -1.17 0.89
CA ILE A 42 -8.55 -0.64 0.43
C ILE A 42 -8.55 0.88 0.45
N ASP A 43 -9.64 1.48 -0.04
CA ASP A 43 -9.74 2.94 -0.05
C ASP A 43 -9.64 3.50 1.37
N GLU A 44 -10.29 2.85 2.32
CA GLU A 44 -10.22 3.28 3.71
C GLU A 44 -8.81 3.14 4.26
N TRP A 45 -8.14 2.05 3.90
CA TRP A 45 -6.77 1.83 4.33
C TRP A 45 -5.85 2.92 3.77
N LEU A 46 -6.02 3.25 2.49
CA LEU A 46 -5.16 4.23 1.82
C LEU A 46 -5.39 5.65 2.34
N SER A 47 -6.60 5.97 2.75
CA SER A 47 -6.90 7.32 3.20
C SER A 47 -6.79 7.47 4.72
N GLY A 48 -6.56 6.37 5.45
CA GLY A 48 -6.51 6.41 6.89
C GLY A 48 -5.08 6.36 7.42
N GLU A 49 -4.98 6.22 8.73
CA GLU A 49 -3.68 6.18 9.38
C GLU A 49 -2.94 4.87 9.16
N ARG A 50 -3.64 3.84 8.74
CA ARG A 50 -2.99 2.54 8.52
C ARG A 50 -1.93 2.63 7.44
N LYS A 51 -2.19 3.41 6.39
CA LYS A 51 -1.21 3.60 5.34
C LYS A 51 0.05 4.27 5.90
N ILE A 52 -0.14 5.28 6.71
CA ILE A 52 0.99 6.00 7.30
C ILE A 52 1.77 5.10 8.23
N ALA A 53 1.07 4.32 9.04
CA ALA A 53 1.73 3.39 9.95
C ALA A 53 2.55 2.36 9.17
N TRP A 54 1.99 1.87 8.07
CA TRP A 54 2.70 0.92 7.23
C TRP A 54 3.95 1.54 6.63
N LEU A 55 3.81 2.77 6.12
CA LEU A 55 4.95 3.47 5.52
C LEU A 55 6.05 3.69 6.55
N ARG A 56 5.67 4.00 7.79
CA ARG A 56 6.66 4.17 8.85
C ARG A 56 7.38 2.86 9.15
N SER A 57 6.66 1.76 9.14
CA SER A 57 7.27 0.48 9.42
C SER A 57 8.25 0.08 8.32
N GLN A 58 8.06 0.61 7.12
CA GLN A 58 8.95 0.36 6.00
C GLN A 58 10.03 1.42 5.86
N GLY A 59 10.01 2.45 6.70
CA GLY A 59 11.01 3.49 6.66
C GLY A 59 10.76 4.59 5.65
N TYR A 60 9.57 4.71 5.11
CA TYR A 60 9.27 5.70 4.08
C TYR A 60 8.56 6.94 4.61
N ALA A 61 8.10 6.91 5.85
CA ALA A 61 7.45 8.07 6.45
C ALA A 61 8.06 8.34 7.81
N LYS A 62 7.96 9.59 8.23
CA LYS A 62 8.52 10.00 9.52
C LYS A 62 7.45 10.30 10.53
#